data_94c4a3bcdbb5daf884104ccd63faef60
#
_entry.id   94c4a3bcdbb5daf884104ccd63faef60
#
_cell.length_a   1.000
_cell.length_b   1.000
_cell.length_c   1.000
_cell.angle_alpha   90.00
_cell.angle_beta   90.00
_cell.angle_gamma   90.00
#
_symmetry.space_group_name_H-M   'P 1'
#
loop_
_entity.id
_entity.type
_entity.pdbx_description
1 polymer ?
#
loop_
_entity_poly.entity_id
_entity_poly.type
_entity_poly.pdbx_seq_one_letter_code
_entity_poly.pdbx_strand_id
1 'polypeptide(L)'
;MRIGFSKSEMRFPNGLEMAGYSERKEKSTGRLSPLEIASICFEDDHKAIFFCVLDILGIPRGLSFDSAIPIATHTHSGPKPSVVVEMLKEVVKHNNRLSGSALAELTRIEVLSFNSPGVCSLRTERETKRPLEGRLLVFSSTSDRVGLLIFPCHPTVLGPDNTKYSSDLAGSIRNKLEVLFGFPVVFLNSCCGDVSTRFTRKSRDFHEIERLSELFASSIKVLSTTAFEPGELQFQRTCLSLPLKNHSEDLEIPADKYALSGYELSKARSLEDQEASRIAPLALVSIGDIAFLFLPFEVLYSTGETLREIMLSIFEHAEVVCYSLAYLSYLTPRKAYGTYEYYASPYSGAAHDLLVAHVQDLINKRGDPT
;
A
#
# COMPACT_ATOMS: atom_id res chain seq x y z
N MET A 1 -17.29 -10.88 -17.01
CA MET A 1 -16.34 -10.66 -15.88
C MET A 1 -16.83 -11.37 -14.65
N ARG A 2 -15.97 -12.11 -13.96
CA ARG A 2 -16.28 -12.78 -12.68
C ARG A 2 -15.35 -12.28 -11.59
N ILE A 3 -15.80 -12.33 -10.34
CA ILE A 3 -15.02 -11.98 -9.16
C ILE A 3 -15.14 -13.09 -8.12
N GLY A 4 -14.04 -13.39 -7.42
CA GLY A 4 -14.00 -14.29 -6.29
C GLY A 4 -13.16 -13.73 -5.16
N PHE A 5 -13.52 -14.06 -3.93
CA PHE A 5 -12.87 -13.54 -2.74
C PHE A 5 -12.53 -14.66 -1.75
N SER A 6 -11.41 -14.53 -1.08
CA SER A 6 -11.06 -15.32 0.09
C SER A 6 -10.26 -14.51 1.09
N LYS A 7 -10.41 -14.81 2.37
CA LYS A 7 -9.65 -14.24 3.46
C LYS A 7 -9.28 -15.32 4.48
N SER A 8 -8.04 -15.32 4.96
CA SER A 8 -7.60 -16.23 6.00
C SER A 8 -6.54 -15.62 6.90
N GLU A 9 -6.41 -16.15 8.10
CA GLU A 9 -5.39 -15.75 9.05
C GLU A 9 -4.03 -16.37 8.69
N MET A 10 -2.99 -15.53 8.69
CA MET A 10 -1.59 -15.96 8.62
C MET A 10 -1.06 -16.19 10.03
N ARG A 11 -0.62 -17.41 10.32
CA ARG A 11 -0.09 -17.80 11.62
C ARG A 11 1.41 -18.00 11.56
N PHE A 12 2.14 -17.18 12.28
CA PHE A 12 3.59 -17.28 12.39
C PHE A 12 4.00 -17.70 13.79
N PRO A 13 5.09 -18.48 13.95
CA PRO A 13 5.62 -18.83 15.26
C PRO A 13 6.17 -17.60 15.98
N ASN A 14 6.19 -17.64 17.31
CA ASN A 14 6.92 -16.66 18.11
C ASN A 14 8.44 -16.84 17.95
N GLY A 15 9.21 -15.83 18.32
CA GLY A 15 10.67 -15.86 18.25
C GLY A 15 11.25 -15.47 16.90
N LEU A 16 10.44 -15.04 15.93
CA LEU A 16 10.93 -14.48 14.67
C LEU A 16 11.31 -13.00 14.82
N GLU A 17 12.26 -12.55 14.00
CA GLU A 17 12.52 -11.12 13.80
C GLU A 17 11.27 -10.43 13.24
N MET A 18 11.00 -9.24 13.73
CA MET A 18 9.89 -8.39 13.25
C MET A 18 10.44 -7.26 12.40
N ALA A 19 9.67 -6.86 11.37
CA ALA A 19 10.04 -5.79 10.46
C ALA A 19 9.52 -4.40 10.90
N GLY A 20 9.99 -3.34 10.24
CA GLY A 20 9.48 -1.98 10.29
C GLY A 20 10.26 -1.01 11.18
N TYR A 21 10.92 -1.48 12.24
CA TYR A 21 11.70 -0.63 13.12
C TYR A 21 13.12 -1.15 13.30
N SER A 22 14.12 -0.37 12.87
CA SER A 22 15.53 -0.71 13.04
C SER A 22 15.98 -0.74 14.51
N GLU A 23 15.27 -0.02 15.38
CA GLU A 23 15.51 0.02 16.82
C GLU A 23 15.01 -1.22 17.56
N ARG A 24 14.06 -1.96 16.97
CA ARG A 24 13.54 -3.18 17.59
C ARG A 24 14.60 -4.26 17.56
N LYS A 25 15.07 -4.66 18.73
CA LYS A 25 16.06 -5.74 18.91
C LYS A 25 15.40 -7.05 19.33
N GLU A 26 14.22 -6.94 19.94
CA GLU A 26 13.49 -8.06 20.48
C GLU A 26 12.75 -8.81 19.37
N LYS A 27 12.76 -10.12 19.48
CA LYS A 27 11.98 -11.01 18.63
C LYS A 27 10.51 -11.04 19.06
N SER A 28 9.64 -11.56 18.18
CA SER A 28 8.22 -11.67 18.48
C SER A 28 7.94 -12.55 19.70
N THR A 29 7.05 -12.08 20.58
CA THR A 29 6.66 -12.78 21.83
C THR A 29 5.22 -13.26 21.85
N GLY A 30 4.44 -12.93 20.83
CA GLY A 30 3.02 -13.30 20.75
C GLY A 30 2.28 -12.53 19.67
N ARG A 31 0.96 -12.48 19.82
CA ARG A 31 0.04 -11.81 18.92
C ARG A 31 -0.87 -10.88 19.67
N LEU A 32 -1.08 -9.68 19.13
CA LEU A 32 -2.00 -8.67 19.63
C LEU A 32 -3.29 -8.67 18.79
N SER A 33 -3.15 -8.72 17.44
CA SER A 33 -4.27 -8.88 16.53
C SER A 33 -3.91 -9.86 15.40
N PRO A 34 -4.88 -10.45 14.69
CA PRO A 34 -4.61 -11.31 13.54
C PRO A 34 -3.80 -10.59 12.47
N LEU A 35 -2.89 -11.32 11.82
CA LEU A 35 -2.33 -10.97 10.52
C LEU A 35 -3.11 -11.76 9.48
N GLU A 36 -3.63 -11.10 8.47
CA GLU A 36 -4.48 -11.74 7.47
C GLU A 36 -3.89 -11.64 6.07
N ILE A 37 -4.30 -12.59 5.23
CA ILE A 37 -4.22 -12.49 3.78
C ILE A 37 -5.64 -12.44 3.22
N ALA A 38 -5.85 -11.55 2.26
CA ALA A 38 -7.03 -11.53 1.41
C ALA A 38 -6.62 -11.71 -0.05
N SER A 39 -7.32 -12.56 -0.79
CA SER A 39 -7.13 -12.71 -2.24
C SER A 39 -8.44 -12.40 -2.95
N ILE A 40 -8.37 -11.53 -3.95
CA ILE A 40 -9.46 -11.20 -4.86
C ILE A 40 -9.05 -11.68 -6.24
N CYS A 41 -9.86 -12.54 -6.84
CA CYS A 41 -9.69 -13.01 -8.20
C CYS A 41 -10.64 -12.22 -9.11
N PHE A 42 -10.09 -11.60 -10.14
CA PHE A 42 -10.84 -11.06 -11.28
C PHE A 42 -10.56 -11.95 -12.47
N GLU A 43 -11.63 -12.41 -13.13
CA GLU A 43 -11.51 -13.34 -14.25
C GLU A 43 -12.44 -12.93 -15.40
N ASP A 44 -11.91 -12.92 -16.61
CA ASP A 44 -12.66 -12.87 -17.85
C ASP A 44 -12.49 -14.19 -18.64
N ASP A 45 -12.93 -14.23 -19.89
CA ASP A 45 -12.86 -15.45 -20.71
C ASP A 45 -11.43 -15.85 -21.11
N HIS A 46 -10.44 -14.99 -20.88
CA HIS A 46 -9.07 -15.14 -21.34
C HIS A 46 -8.03 -15.27 -20.24
N LYS A 47 -8.28 -14.65 -19.06
CA LYS A 47 -7.28 -14.57 -17.98
C LYS A 47 -7.93 -14.40 -16.61
N ALA A 48 -7.15 -14.75 -15.61
CA ALA A 48 -7.45 -14.48 -14.20
C ALA A 48 -6.29 -13.71 -13.55
N ILE A 49 -6.58 -12.66 -12.80
CA ILE A 49 -5.62 -11.86 -12.03
C ILE A 49 -6.04 -11.85 -10.58
N PHE A 50 -5.05 -12.05 -9.69
CA PHE A 50 -5.26 -12.08 -8.25
C PHE A 50 -4.61 -10.87 -7.58
N PHE A 51 -5.36 -10.13 -6.79
CA PHE A 51 -4.83 -9.17 -5.84
C PHE A 51 -4.66 -9.88 -4.49
N CYS A 52 -3.42 -10.08 -4.04
CA CYS A 52 -3.09 -10.83 -2.84
C CYS A 52 -2.57 -9.87 -1.77
N VAL A 53 -3.41 -9.47 -0.84
CA VAL A 53 -3.10 -8.46 0.18
C VAL A 53 -2.72 -9.13 1.47
N LEU A 54 -1.51 -8.84 1.98
CA LEU A 54 -0.91 -9.48 3.14
C LEU A 54 -0.61 -8.44 4.23
N ASP A 55 -0.91 -8.76 5.48
CA ASP A 55 -0.52 -7.96 6.64
C ASP A 55 0.97 -8.18 6.97
N ILE A 56 1.85 -7.63 6.15
CA ILE A 56 3.31 -7.62 6.30
C ILE A 56 3.87 -6.24 5.94
N LEU A 57 5.16 -5.98 6.23
CA LEU A 57 5.80 -4.70 5.93
C LEU A 57 5.90 -4.43 4.43
N GLY A 58 6.33 -5.39 3.66
CA GLY A 58 6.57 -5.28 2.23
C GLY A 58 6.74 -6.63 1.58
N ILE A 59 6.70 -6.70 0.27
CA ILE A 59 6.80 -7.94 -0.49
C ILE A 59 8.26 -8.36 -0.61
N PRO A 60 8.64 -9.52 -0.03
CA PRO A 60 10.03 -9.96 -0.04
C PRO A 60 10.46 -10.41 -1.42
N ARG A 61 11.76 -10.31 -1.71
CA ARG A 61 12.36 -10.90 -2.91
C ARG A 61 12.03 -12.40 -2.96
N GLY A 62 11.67 -12.86 -4.15
CA GLY A 62 11.29 -14.27 -4.38
C GLY A 62 9.81 -14.58 -4.14
N LEU A 63 8.99 -13.62 -3.71
CA LEU A 63 7.54 -13.75 -3.68
C LEU A 63 6.94 -13.11 -4.94
N SER A 64 6.98 -13.83 -6.05
CA SER A 64 6.42 -13.39 -7.33
C SER A 64 5.57 -14.48 -7.95
N PHE A 65 4.55 -14.09 -8.69
CA PHE A 65 3.60 -14.96 -9.38
C PHE A 65 3.18 -14.32 -10.72
N ASP A 66 2.98 -15.12 -11.75
CA ASP A 66 2.65 -14.59 -13.09
C ASP A 66 1.27 -13.91 -13.13
N SER A 67 0.27 -14.50 -12.51
CA SER A 67 -1.11 -14.04 -12.51
C SER A 67 -1.55 -13.41 -11.18
N ALA A 68 -0.63 -13.16 -10.25
CA ALA A 68 -0.97 -12.54 -8.97
C ALA A 68 -0.08 -11.34 -8.66
N ILE A 69 -0.70 -10.34 -8.05
CA ILE A 69 -0.07 -9.12 -7.56
C ILE A 69 -0.06 -9.20 -6.04
N PRO A 70 1.07 -9.58 -5.42
CA PRO A 70 1.21 -9.50 -3.97
C PRO A 70 1.34 -8.04 -3.54
N ILE A 71 0.62 -7.68 -2.46
CA ILE A 71 0.48 -6.32 -1.94
C ILE A 71 0.61 -6.40 -0.42
N ALA A 72 1.42 -5.53 0.17
CA ALA A 72 1.55 -5.44 1.62
C ALA A 72 0.70 -4.30 2.18
N THR A 73 0.05 -4.50 3.33
CA THR A 73 -0.60 -3.42 4.07
C THR A 73 0.40 -2.46 4.73
N HIS A 74 1.66 -2.85 4.76
CA HIS A 74 2.78 -2.12 5.36
C HIS A 74 2.72 -2.04 6.90
N THR A 75 2.16 -3.05 7.58
CA THR A 75 2.24 -3.09 9.05
C THR A 75 3.70 -3.24 9.51
N HIS A 76 4.07 -2.43 10.50
CA HIS A 76 5.37 -2.48 11.17
C HIS A 76 5.40 -3.47 12.35
N SER A 77 4.37 -4.33 12.45
CA SER A 77 4.22 -5.32 13.53
C SER A 77 4.00 -6.73 13.00
N GLY A 78 4.51 -7.03 11.79
CA GLY A 78 4.57 -8.37 11.22
C GLY A 78 5.96 -9.02 11.37
N PRO A 79 6.10 -10.32 11.02
CA PRO A 79 7.41 -10.94 10.91
C PRO A 79 8.23 -10.27 9.80
N LYS A 80 9.56 -10.34 9.90
CA LYS A 80 10.45 -9.89 8.81
C LYS A 80 10.17 -10.72 7.56
N PRO A 81 9.71 -10.12 6.45
CA PRO A 81 9.19 -10.90 5.33
C PRO A 81 10.20 -11.86 4.71
N SER A 82 11.50 -11.50 4.72
CA SER A 82 12.57 -12.33 4.17
C SER A 82 12.79 -13.67 4.92
N VAL A 83 12.36 -13.78 6.18
CA VAL A 83 12.50 -15.03 6.96
C VAL A 83 11.29 -15.96 6.84
N VAL A 84 10.21 -15.53 6.20
CA VAL A 84 8.95 -16.27 6.05
C VAL A 84 8.50 -16.48 4.59
N VAL A 85 9.40 -16.29 3.62
CA VAL A 85 9.06 -16.29 2.17
C VAL A 85 8.31 -17.56 1.75
N GLU A 86 8.77 -18.74 2.18
CA GLU A 86 8.13 -20.00 1.79
C GLU A 86 6.73 -20.14 2.40
N MET A 87 6.55 -19.71 3.65
CA MET A 87 5.22 -19.68 4.28
C MET A 87 4.28 -18.74 3.52
N LEU A 88 4.77 -17.56 3.12
CA LEU A 88 3.99 -16.59 2.33
C LEU A 88 3.60 -17.15 0.96
N LYS A 89 4.52 -17.87 0.27
CA LYS A 89 4.20 -18.54 -1.01
C LYS A 89 3.04 -19.52 -0.88
N GLU A 90 3.09 -20.37 0.14
CA GLU A 90 2.03 -21.38 0.35
C GLU A 90 0.70 -20.74 0.72
N VAL A 91 0.72 -19.70 1.57
CA VAL A 91 -0.50 -18.97 1.95
C VAL A 91 -1.12 -18.25 0.75
N VAL A 92 -0.32 -17.61 -0.10
CA VAL A 92 -0.80 -16.96 -1.33
C VAL A 92 -1.41 -17.97 -2.28
N LYS A 93 -0.71 -19.08 -2.58
CA LYS A 93 -1.25 -20.13 -3.45
C LYS A 93 -2.55 -20.71 -2.94
N HIS A 94 -2.65 -20.94 -1.63
CA HIS A 94 -3.86 -21.46 -1.00
C HIS A 94 -5.04 -20.49 -1.16
N ASN A 95 -4.84 -19.21 -0.82
CA ASN A 95 -5.90 -18.21 -0.92
C ASN A 95 -6.30 -17.91 -2.37
N ASN A 96 -5.36 -17.88 -3.32
CA ASN A 96 -5.69 -17.73 -4.74
C ASN A 96 -6.57 -18.86 -5.25
N ARG A 97 -6.28 -20.10 -4.83
CA ARG A 97 -7.15 -21.25 -5.16
C ARG A 97 -8.56 -21.09 -4.57
N LEU A 98 -8.67 -20.64 -3.32
CA LEU A 98 -9.97 -20.43 -2.68
C LEU A 98 -10.76 -19.34 -3.38
N SER A 99 -10.17 -18.18 -3.66
CA SER A 99 -10.85 -17.07 -4.38
C SER A 99 -11.22 -17.47 -5.81
N GLY A 100 -10.32 -18.19 -6.52
CA GLY A 100 -10.63 -18.74 -7.85
C GLY A 100 -11.74 -19.81 -7.85
N SER A 101 -11.99 -20.48 -6.73
CA SER A 101 -13.11 -21.41 -6.59
C SER A 101 -14.43 -20.73 -6.18
N ALA A 102 -14.38 -19.49 -5.74
CA ALA A 102 -15.52 -18.70 -5.27
C ALA A 102 -16.02 -17.67 -6.31
N LEU A 103 -15.75 -17.91 -7.59
CA LEU A 103 -16.09 -16.97 -8.66
C LEU A 103 -17.60 -16.85 -8.88
N ALA A 104 -18.07 -15.60 -8.91
CA ALA A 104 -19.44 -15.23 -9.26
C ALA A 104 -19.43 -14.10 -10.30
N GLU A 105 -20.51 -13.92 -11.03
CA GLU A 105 -20.63 -12.85 -12.02
C GLU A 105 -20.58 -11.49 -11.33
N LEU A 106 -19.65 -10.64 -11.76
CA LEU A 106 -19.54 -9.25 -11.31
C LEU A 106 -20.60 -8.41 -12.01
N THR A 107 -21.48 -7.80 -11.23
CA THR A 107 -22.65 -7.08 -11.76
C THR A 107 -22.51 -5.57 -11.67
N ARG A 108 -21.69 -5.05 -10.74
CA ARG A 108 -21.54 -3.60 -10.51
C ARG A 108 -20.29 -3.29 -9.73
N ILE A 109 -19.70 -2.14 -10.01
CA ILE A 109 -18.61 -1.55 -9.22
C ILE A 109 -19.03 -0.15 -8.78
N GLU A 110 -18.93 0.15 -7.50
CA GLU A 110 -19.22 1.47 -6.94
C GLU A 110 -17.96 2.03 -6.29
N VAL A 111 -17.66 3.29 -6.58
CA VAL A 111 -16.55 4.02 -5.96
C VAL A 111 -17.10 5.08 -5.05
N LEU A 112 -16.82 4.96 -3.77
CA LEU A 112 -17.17 5.92 -2.74
C LEU A 112 -15.91 6.71 -2.37
N SER A 113 -15.85 7.99 -2.70
CA SER A 113 -14.78 8.89 -2.25
C SER A 113 -15.17 9.54 -0.92
N PHE A 114 -14.21 9.64 -0.02
CA PHE A 114 -14.43 10.22 1.30
C PHE A 114 -13.17 10.92 1.84
N ASN A 115 -13.36 11.78 2.84
CA ASN A 115 -12.28 12.34 3.63
C ASN A 115 -12.24 11.68 5.02
N SER A 116 -11.04 11.47 5.54
CA SER A 116 -10.83 10.97 6.90
C SER A 116 -9.94 11.92 7.71
N PRO A 117 -10.54 12.97 8.31
CA PRO A 117 -9.78 13.92 9.10
C PRO A 117 -9.31 13.33 10.44
N GLY A 118 -8.10 13.69 10.86
CA GLY A 118 -7.60 13.43 12.21
C GLY A 118 -7.03 12.03 12.47
N VAL A 119 -7.07 11.11 11.50
CA VAL A 119 -6.48 9.77 11.65
C VAL A 119 -5.01 9.74 11.26
N CYS A 120 -4.68 10.25 10.09
CA CYS A 120 -3.33 10.42 9.59
C CYS A 120 -3.10 11.85 9.12
N SER A 121 -1.85 12.26 8.99
CA SER A 121 -1.47 13.55 8.43
C SER A 121 -0.14 13.46 7.70
N LEU A 122 0.10 14.42 6.79
CA LEU A 122 1.39 14.61 6.16
C LEU A 122 2.45 14.96 7.22
N ARG A 123 3.64 14.36 7.15
CA ARG A 123 4.72 14.64 8.09
C ARG A 123 5.32 16.04 7.91
N THR A 124 5.12 16.63 6.74
CA THR A 124 5.57 17.99 6.40
C THR A 124 4.57 19.08 6.79
N GLU A 125 3.30 18.72 7.03
CA GLU A 125 2.21 19.65 7.36
C GLU A 125 1.81 19.53 8.83
N ARG A 126 2.67 20.03 9.74
CA ARG A 126 2.42 19.94 11.19
C ARG A 126 1.22 20.78 11.64
N GLU A 127 0.96 21.90 10.99
CA GLU A 127 -0.06 22.88 11.39
C GLU A 127 -1.36 22.74 10.60
N THR A 128 -1.29 22.43 9.31
CA THR A 128 -2.45 22.27 8.44
C THR A 128 -2.77 20.78 8.28
N LYS A 129 -3.69 20.29 9.10
CA LYS A 129 -4.21 18.93 8.99
C LYS A 129 -5.25 18.86 7.88
N ARG A 130 -4.83 18.97 6.62
CA ARG A 130 -5.77 18.76 5.52
C ARG A 130 -6.35 17.35 5.58
N PRO A 131 -7.62 17.15 5.29
CA PRO A 131 -8.20 15.83 5.19
C PRO A 131 -7.50 15.03 4.10
N LEU A 132 -7.17 13.77 4.40
CA LEU A 132 -6.67 12.84 3.40
C LEU A 132 -7.84 12.16 2.73
N GLU A 133 -7.79 12.10 1.42
CA GLU A 133 -8.81 11.45 0.62
C GLU A 133 -8.58 9.93 0.61
N GLY A 134 -9.64 9.19 0.83
CA GLY A 134 -9.69 7.74 0.67
C GLY A 134 -10.83 7.33 -0.26
N ARG A 135 -10.74 6.11 -0.77
CA ARG A 135 -11.75 5.53 -1.67
C ARG A 135 -12.06 4.11 -1.26
N LEU A 136 -13.34 3.79 -1.27
CA LEU A 136 -13.83 2.43 -1.11
C LEU A 136 -14.47 2.01 -2.43
N LEU A 137 -13.83 1.06 -3.11
CA LEU A 137 -14.40 0.42 -4.28
C LEU A 137 -15.17 -0.81 -3.84
N VAL A 138 -16.47 -0.82 -4.10
CA VAL A 138 -17.37 -1.94 -3.77
C VAL A 138 -17.68 -2.72 -5.03
N PHE A 139 -17.22 -3.95 -5.07
CA PHE A 139 -17.50 -4.90 -6.13
C PHE A 139 -18.70 -5.76 -5.72
N SER A 140 -19.79 -5.67 -6.45
CA SER A 140 -21.02 -6.45 -6.24
C SER A 140 -21.10 -7.56 -7.28
N SER A 141 -21.23 -8.79 -6.82
CA SER A 141 -21.47 -9.97 -7.65
C SER A 141 -22.89 -10.50 -7.46
N THR A 142 -23.24 -11.54 -8.20
CA THR A 142 -24.52 -12.23 -8.05
C THR A 142 -24.69 -12.94 -6.70
N SER A 143 -23.60 -13.18 -5.97
CA SER A 143 -23.64 -13.85 -4.66
C SER A 143 -23.31 -12.92 -3.50
N ASP A 144 -22.26 -12.08 -3.64
CA ASP A 144 -21.64 -11.35 -2.54
C ASP A 144 -21.14 -9.97 -2.95
N ARG A 145 -20.69 -9.21 -1.95
CA ARG A 145 -19.97 -7.94 -2.11
C ARG A 145 -18.60 -8.00 -1.44
N VAL A 146 -17.63 -7.32 -2.00
CA VAL A 146 -16.30 -7.10 -1.40
C VAL A 146 -15.86 -5.66 -1.61
N GLY A 147 -15.31 -5.03 -0.57
CA GLY A 147 -14.77 -3.67 -0.63
C GLY A 147 -13.25 -3.66 -0.72
N LEU A 148 -12.69 -2.81 -1.60
CA LEU A 148 -11.28 -2.42 -1.59
C LEU A 148 -11.18 -1.01 -1.03
N LEU A 149 -10.66 -0.88 0.18
CA LEU A 149 -10.35 0.41 0.78
C LEU A 149 -8.96 0.84 0.35
N ILE A 150 -8.86 1.91 -0.43
CA ILE A 150 -7.59 2.56 -0.78
C ILE A 150 -7.44 3.82 0.08
N PHE A 151 -6.46 3.81 0.99
CA PHE A 151 -6.22 4.91 1.91
C PHE A 151 -4.73 5.08 2.21
N PRO A 152 -4.17 6.31 2.11
CA PRO A 152 -2.76 6.55 2.41
C PRO A 152 -2.56 6.63 3.93
N CYS A 153 -1.95 5.60 4.51
CA CYS A 153 -1.64 5.60 5.94
C CYS A 153 -0.53 4.62 6.28
N HIS A 154 0.58 5.09 6.82
CA HIS A 154 1.54 4.22 7.50
C HIS A 154 0.89 3.64 8.77
N PRO A 155 0.64 2.33 8.83
CA PRO A 155 0.03 1.68 9.99
C PRO A 155 1.08 1.45 11.09
N THR A 156 1.47 2.55 11.74
CA THR A 156 2.59 2.65 12.69
C THR A 156 2.15 3.25 14.02
N VAL A 157 0.97 2.88 14.50
CA VAL A 157 0.51 3.29 15.84
C VAL A 157 1.39 2.64 16.89
N LEU A 158 1.60 1.32 16.78
CA LEU A 158 2.54 0.60 17.65
C LEU A 158 3.99 1.00 17.36
N GLY A 159 4.75 1.19 18.41
CA GLY A 159 6.16 1.60 18.30
C GLY A 159 7.15 0.43 18.25
N PRO A 160 8.46 0.74 18.25
CA PRO A 160 9.52 -0.27 18.24
C PRO A 160 9.51 -1.19 19.49
N ASP A 161 8.94 -0.74 20.58
CA ASP A 161 8.83 -1.54 21.84
C ASP A 161 7.78 -2.65 21.74
N ASN A 162 6.90 -2.60 20.73
CA ASN A 162 5.94 -3.68 20.51
C ASN A 162 6.63 -4.93 19.97
N THR A 163 6.48 -6.06 20.68
CA THR A 163 6.99 -7.38 20.29
C THR A 163 5.90 -8.36 19.87
N LYS A 164 4.65 -7.90 19.75
CA LYS A 164 3.51 -8.75 19.37
C LYS A 164 3.11 -8.49 17.92
N TYR A 165 2.80 -9.56 17.19
CA TYR A 165 2.24 -9.44 15.84
C TYR A 165 0.93 -8.68 15.85
N SER A 166 0.75 -7.79 14.89
CA SER A 166 -0.46 -6.99 14.73
C SER A 166 -0.58 -6.46 13.29
N SER A 167 -1.78 -6.46 12.77
CA SER A 167 -2.13 -5.72 11.55
C SER A 167 -2.16 -4.20 11.74
N ASP A 168 -1.90 -3.73 13.00
CA ASP A 168 -1.91 -2.32 13.40
C ASP A 168 -3.20 -1.61 12.94
N LEU A 169 -3.11 -0.35 12.58
CA LEU A 169 -4.25 0.48 12.19
C LEU A 169 -4.94 -0.02 10.90
N ALA A 170 -4.20 -0.58 9.95
CA ALA A 170 -4.76 -1.09 8.69
C ALA A 170 -5.81 -2.19 8.93
N GLY A 171 -5.48 -3.18 9.76
CA GLY A 171 -6.42 -4.25 10.10
C GLY A 171 -7.58 -3.77 10.95
N SER A 172 -7.35 -2.86 11.90
CA SER A 172 -8.42 -2.34 12.75
C SER A 172 -9.42 -1.49 11.94
N ILE A 173 -8.95 -0.62 11.03
CA ILE A 173 -9.83 0.12 10.10
C ILE A 173 -10.65 -0.85 9.25
N ARG A 174 -9.99 -1.84 8.61
CA ARG A 174 -10.68 -2.87 7.82
C ARG A 174 -11.82 -3.52 8.59
N ASN A 175 -11.55 -4.01 9.81
CA ASN A 175 -12.54 -4.68 10.64
C ASN A 175 -13.72 -3.76 11.03
N LYS A 176 -13.46 -2.49 11.33
CA LYS A 176 -14.54 -1.51 11.61
C LYS A 176 -15.42 -1.29 10.39
N LEU A 177 -14.85 -1.23 9.20
CA LEU A 177 -15.61 -1.05 7.96
C LEU A 177 -16.39 -2.31 7.57
N GLU A 178 -15.86 -3.51 7.82
CA GLU A 178 -16.59 -4.76 7.64
C GLU A 178 -17.89 -4.78 8.48
N VAL A 179 -17.79 -4.33 9.73
CA VAL A 179 -18.96 -4.20 10.62
C VAL A 179 -19.91 -3.12 10.12
N LEU A 180 -19.39 -1.97 9.68
CA LEU A 180 -20.20 -0.84 9.21
C LEU A 180 -20.98 -1.16 7.93
N PHE A 181 -20.34 -1.81 6.97
CA PHE A 181 -20.92 -2.06 5.64
C PHE A 181 -21.58 -3.45 5.49
N GLY A 182 -21.28 -4.40 6.38
CA GLY A 182 -21.83 -5.74 6.35
C GLY A 182 -21.28 -6.64 5.25
N PHE A 183 -20.08 -6.35 4.72
CA PHE A 183 -19.38 -7.18 3.76
C PHE A 183 -17.85 -7.10 3.98
N PRO A 184 -17.05 -8.06 3.48
CA PRO A 184 -15.60 -8.05 3.62
C PRO A 184 -14.98 -6.80 3.02
N VAL A 185 -13.99 -6.22 3.72
CA VAL A 185 -13.20 -5.08 3.26
C VAL A 185 -11.72 -5.47 3.26
N VAL A 186 -11.01 -5.10 2.21
CA VAL A 186 -9.57 -5.29 2.05
C VAL A 186 -8.88 -3.92 2.05
N PHE A 187 -7.86 -3.75 2.89
CA PHE A 187 -7.11 -2.51 2.98
C PHE A 187 -5.93 -2.52 2.01
N LEU A 188 -5.91 -1.58 1.08
CA LEU A 188 -4.80 -1.30 0.18
C LEU A 188 -4.13 0.01 0.56
N ASN A 189 -2.82 -0.03 0.80
CA ASN A 189 -2.10 1.20 1.11
C ASN A 189 -1.79 1.96 -0.19
N SER A 190 -2.23 3.22 -0.24
CA SER A 190 -1.88 4.13 -1.33
C SER A 190 -0.52 4.79 -1.06
N CYS A 191 -0.25 5.90 -1.71
CA CYS A 191 1.00 6.64 -1.58
C CYS A 191 1.07 7.35 -0.21
N CYS A 192 1.70 6.71 0.76
CA CYS A 192 1.77 7.19 2.13
C CYS A 192 3.20 7.38 2.65
N GLY A 193 4.19 7.51 1.76
CA GLY A 193 5.58 7.67 2.17
C GLY A 193 5.79 8.75 3.23
N ASP A 194 5.10 9.86 3.11
CA ASP A 194 5.10 11.00 4.04
C ASP A 194 3.82 11.12 4.90
N VAL A 195 2.94 10.12 4.89
CA VAL A 195 1.67 10.13 5.65
C VAL A 195 1.71 9.15 6.80
N SER A 196 1.45 9.58 8.01
CA SER A 196 1.45 8.71 9.19
C SER A 196 0.58 9.22 10.33
N THR A 197 0.46 8.41 11.37
CA THR A 197 -0.21 8.76 12.63
C THR A 197 0.67 9.60 13.57
N ARG A 198 1.89 10.00 13.17
CA ARG A 198 2.89 10.65 14.04
C ARG A 198 2.34 11.86 14.81
N PHE A 199 1.53 12.70 14.16
CA PHE A 199 0.98 13.92 14.74
C PHE A 199 -0.50 13.81 15.13
N THR A 200 -1.10 12.63 14.99
CA THR A 200 -2.51 12.38 15.31
C THR A 200 -2.69 11.40 16.45
N ARG A 201 -1.76 10.46 16.63
CA ARG A 201 -1.78 9.51 17.74
C ARG A 201 -1.41 10.17 19.05
N LYS A 202 -2.03 9.71 20.13
CA LYS A 202 -1.80 10.14 21.53
C LYS A 202 -0.89 9.19 22.30
N SER A 203 -0.89 7.91 21.92
CA SER A 203 -0.06 6.84 22.52
C SER A 203 0.38 5.83 21.46
N ARG A 204 1.14 4.82 21.89
CA ARG A 204 1.65 3.74 21.02
C ARG A 204 1.20 2.38 21.53
N ASP A 205 -0.10 2.23 21.71
CA ASP A 205 -0.72 1.02 22.26
C ASP A 205 -1.97 0.59 21.48
N PHE A 206 -2.55 -0.51 21.90
CA PHE A 206 -3.74 -1.07 21.27
C PHE A 206 -4.98 -0.17 21.41
N HIS A 207 -5.14 0.53 22.54
CA HIS A 207 -6.27 1.42 22.73
C HIS A 207 -6.24 2.59 21.76
N GLU A 208 -5.05 3.03 21.38
CA GLU A 208 -4.90 4.08 20.39
C GLU A 208 -5.22 3.59 18.96
N ILE A 209 -4.91 2.32 18.63
CA ILE A 209 -5.38 1.70 17.39
C ILE A 209 -6.90 1.71 17.34
N GLU A 210 -7.56 1.26 18.41
CA GLU A 210 -9.02 1.24 18.51
C GLU A 210 -9.61 2.66 18.39
N ARG A 211 -9.05 3.64 19.10
CA ARG A 211 -9.50 5.03 19.01
C ARG A 211 -9.40 5.62 17.61
N LEU A 212 -8.26 5.40 16.91
CA LEU A 212 -8.05 5.93 15.58
C LEU A 212 -8.91 5.22 14.55
N SER A 213 -9.10 3.91 14.65
CA SER A 213 -9.97 3.17 13.73
C SER A 213 -11.45 3.50 13.94
N GLU A 214 -11.89 3.74 15.18
CA GLU A 214 -13.24 4.24 15.47
C GLU A 214 -13.44 5.65 14.93
N LEU A 215 -12.45 6.54 15.12
CA LEU A 215 -12.47 7.87 14.53
C LEU A 215 -12.56 7.79 13.00
N PHE A 216 -11.81 6.88 12.38
CA PHE A 216 -11.89 6.65 10.94
C PHE A 216 -13.31 6.27 10.53
N ALA A 217 -13.87 5.20 11.11
CA ALA A 217 -15.19 4.68 10.73
C ALA A 217 -16.30 5.71 10.98
N SER A 218 -16.26 6.43 12.09
CA SER A 218 -17.27 7.44 12.45
C SER A 218 -17.12 8.76 11.68
N SER A 219 -15.92 9.06 11.15
CA SER A 219 -15.65 10.30 10.43
C SER A 219 -15.79 10.17 8.91
N ILE A 220 -16.01 8.95 8.39
CA ILE A 220 -16.25 8.76 6.95
C ILE A 220 -17.46 9.58 6.53
N LYS A 221 -17.18 10.60 5.75
CA LYS A 221 -18.19 11.38 5.07
C LYS A 221 -18.03 11.15 3.57
N VAL A 222 -18.94 10.36 3.01
CA VAL A 222 -18.96 10.11 1.56
C VAL A 222 -19.19 11.45 0.85
N LEU A 223 -18.25 11.83 -0.01
CA LEU A 223 -18.28 13.05 -0.81
C LEU A 223 -18.95 12.81 -2.15
N SER A 224 -18.68 11.65 -2.75
CA SER A 224 -19.24 11.24 -4.03
C SER A 224 -19.38 9.73 -4.09
N THR A 225 -20.32 9.27 -4.90
CA THR A 225 -20.46 7.86 -5.30
C THR A 225 -20.61 7.81 -6.81
N THR A 226 -19.76 7.06 -7.48
CA THR A 226 -19.82 6.80 -8.92
C THR A 226 -19.96 5.31 -9.15
N ALA A 227 -20.84 4.91 -10.06
CA ALA A 227 -21.06 3.52 -10.41
C ALA A 227 -20.51 3.22 -11.80
N PHE A 228 -19.93 2.04 -11.95
CA PHE A 228 -19.34 1.54 -13.18
C PHE A 228 -19.91 0.16 -13.51
N GLU A 229 -20.13 -0.08 -14.78
CA GLU A 229 -20.39 -1.42 -15.27
C GLU A 229 -19.06 -2.20 -15.41
N PRO A 230 -19.05 -3.50 -15.12
CA PRO A 230 -17.87 -4.33 -15.34
C PRO A 230 -17.48 -4.36 -16.82
N GLY A 231 -16.24 -3.97 -17.11
CA GLY A 231 -15.69 -4.00 -18.46
C GLY A 231 -14.60 -5.07 -18.65
N GLU A 232 -13.80 -4.94 -19.71
CA GLU A 232 -12.72 -5.85 -20.02
C GLU A 232 -11.63 -5.80 -18.92
N LEU A 233 -11.09 -6.97 -18.57
CA LEU A 233 -9.91 -7.08 -17.71
C LEU A 233 -8.65 -6.91 -18.56
N GLN A 234 -7.83 -5.91 -18.27
CA GLN A 234 -6.53 -5.74 -18.90
C GLN A 234 -5.43 -5.77 -17.85
N PHE A 235 -4.31 -6.38 -18.21
CA PHE A 235 -3.16 -6.53 -17.31
C PHE A 235 -1.87 -6.35 -18.08
N GLN A 236 -1.02 -5.45 -17.60
CA GLN A 236 0.30 -5.19 -18.15
C GLN A 236 1.33 -5.13 -17.02
N ARG A 237 2.38 -5.92 -17.14
CA ARG A 237 3.59 -5.79 -16.31
C ARG A 237 4.69 -5.11 -17.09
N THR A 238 5.47 -4.32 -16.38
CA THR A 238 6.65 -3.66 -16.90
C THR A 238 7.74 -3.60 -15.84
N CYS A 239 8.95 -3.30 -16.27
CA CYS A 239 10.07 -3.06 -15.37
C CYS A 239 10.70 -1.71 -15.70
N LEU A 240 11.01 -0.95 -14.68
CA LEU A 240 11.68 0.34 -14.78
C LEU A 240 13.09 0.24 -14.22
N SER A 241 14.09 0.69 -15.01
CA SER A 241 15.47 0.81 -14.54
C SER A 241 15.66 2.16 -13.85
N LEU A 242 16.13 2.16 -12.62
CA LEU A 242 16.28 3.35 -11.79
C LEU A 242 17.73 3.60 -11.38
N PRO A 243 18.19 4.85 -11.45
CA PRO A 243 19.51 5.23 -10.92
C PRO A 243 19.48 5.26 -9.39
N LEU A 244 20.46 4.58 -8.79
CA LEU A 244 20.70 4.68 -7.36
C LEU A 244 21.41 6.01 -7.03
N LYS A 245 21.26 6.47 -5.81
CA LYS A 245 22.01 7.62 -5.30
C LYS A 245 23.52 7.37 -5.37
N ASN A 246 24.26 8.44 -5.60
CA ASN A 246 25.67 8.48 -5.35
C ASN A 246 25.89 9.22 -4.02
N HIS A 247 26.52 8.57 -3.05
CA HIS A 247 26.75 9.14 -1.70
C HIS A 247 27.50 10.49 -1.69
N SER A 248 28.15 10.89 -2.79
CA SER A 248 28.75 12.19 -2.94
C SER A 248 27.75 13.34 -3.18
N GLU A 249 26.50 13.03 -3.53
CA GLU A 249 25.47 14.05 -3.82
C GLU A 249 24.79 14.60 -2.55
N ASP A 250 24.96 13.94 -1.39
CA ASP A 250 24.28 14.25 -0.13
C ASP A 250 25.09 15.13 0.84
N LEU A 251 26.17 15.77 0.39
CA LEU A 251 27.14 16.43 1.27
C LEU A 251 26.72 17.80 1.83
N GLU A 252 25.70 18.45 1.29
CA GLU A 252 25.19 19.72 1.82
C GLU A 252 23.78 19.55 2.40
N ILE A 253 23.72 19.34 3.71
CA ILE A 253 22.46 19.33 4.45
C ILE A 253 22.14 20.75 4.90
N PRO A 254 21.11 21.43 4.37
CA PRO A 254 20.54 22.57 5.05
C PRO A 254 19.86 22.03 6.32
N ALA A 255 20.50 22.25 7.46
CA ALA A 255 20.06 21.72 8.76
C ALA A 255 18.64 22.16 9.19
N ASP A 256 18.03 23.12 8.51
CA ASP A 256 16.95 23.92 9.07
C ASP A 256 15.57 23.69 8.46
N LYS A 257 15.44 23.08 7.27
CA LYS A 257 14.14 23.07 6.59
C LYS A 257 13.10 22.14 7.23
N TYR A 258 13.52 21.03 7.86
CA TYR A 258 12.59 20.03 8.44
C TYR A 258 12.99 19.56 9.85
N ALA A 259 13.97 20.22 10.49
CA ALA A 259 14.41 19.95 11.87
C ALA A 259 14.63 18.44 12.16
N LEU A 260 15.23 17.70 11.21
CA LEU A 260 15.63 16.32 11.46
C LEU A 260 16.75 16.31 12.49
N SER A 261 16.56 15.54 13.57
CA SER A 261 17.63 15.27 14.51
C SER A 261 18.74 14.46 13.84
N GLY A 262 19.97 14.57 14.32
CA GLY A 262 21.10 13.75 13.83
C GLY A 262 20.79 12.25 13.91
N TYR A 263 19.97 11.84 14.89
CA TYR A 263 19.46 10.47 15.03
C TYR A 263 18.52 10.07 13.89
N GLU A 264 17.53 10.89 13.53
CA GLU A 264 16.60 10.61 12.42
C GLU A 264 17.33 10.53 11.09
N LEU A 265 18.34 11.40 10.88
CA LEU A 265 19.18 11.37 9.70
C LEU A 265 20.03 10.10 9.60
N SER A 266 20.69 9.71 10.71
CA SER A 266 21.47 8.47 10.77
C SER A 266 20.59 7.25 10.50
N LYS A 267 19.38 7.24 11.05
CA LYS A 267 18.39 6.19 10.81
C LYS A 267 17.95 6.13 9.36
N ALA A 268 17.62 7.26 8.74
CA ALA A 268 17.23 7.33 7.35
C ALA A 268 18.32 6.75 6.44
N ARG A 269 19.57 7.15 6.63
CA ARG A 269 20.73 6.64 5.87
C ARG A 269 20.96 5.14 6.05
N SER A 270 20.68 4.58 7.23
CA SER A 270 20.82 3.13 7.46
C SER A 270 19.80 2.28 6.70
N LEU A 271 18.71 2.86 6.20
CA LEU A 271 17.70 2.20 5.38
C LEU A 271 18.01 2.23 3.88
N GLU A 272 18.86 3.17 3.45
CA GLU A 272 19.20 3.41 2.04
C GLU A 272 19.72 2.15 1.32
N ASP A 273 20.54 1.35 2.01
CA ASP A 273 21.22 0.18 1.39
C ASP A 273 20.45 -1.14 1.48
N GLN A 274 19.35 -1.19 2.27
CA GLN A 274 18.76 -2.49 2.64
C GLN A 274 17.91 -3.15 1.54
N GLU A 275 17.19 -2.34 0.73
CA GLU A 275 16.20 -2.85 -0.22
C GLU A 275 16.38 -2.30 -1.65
N ALA A 276 17.53 -1.65 -1.93
CA ALA A 276 17.79 -1.04 -3.22
C ALA A 276 17.82 -2.07 -4.36
N SER A 277 17.16 -1.76 -5.45
CA SER A 277 17.23 -2.51 -6.72
C SER A 277 17.17 -1.53 -7.88
N ARG A 278 18.05 -1.72 -8.88
CA ARG A 278 18.01 -0.94 -10.11
C ARG A 278 16.82 -1.28 -10.98
N ILE A 279 16.21 -2.43 -10.81
CA ILE A 279 15.06 -2.89 -11.58
C ILE A 279 13.84 -2.93 -10.67
N ALA A 280 12.85 -2.14 -11.01
CA ALA A 280 11.60 -2.03 -10.29
C ALA A 280 10.45 -2.62 -11.12
N PRO A 281 9.77 -3.68 -10.65
CA PRO A 281 8.58 -4.20 -11.31
C PRO A 281 7.38 -3.26 -11.05
N LEU A 282 6.60 -2.99 -12.09
CA LEU A 282 5.34 -2.27 -12.02
C LEU A 282 4.24 -3.10 -12.69
N ALA A 283 3.00 -2.86 -12.31
CA ALA A 283 1.85 -3.43 -13.02
C ALA A 283 0.74 -2.39 -13.15
N LEU A 284 0.06 -2.45 -14.30
CA LEU A 284 -1.16 -1.70 -14.56
C LEU A 284 -2.27 -2.71 -14.84
N VAL A 285 -3.34 -2.66 -14.05
CA VAL A 285 -4.56 -3.47 -14.24
C VAL A 285 -5.70 -2.53 -14.48
N SER A 286 -6.56 -2.84 -15.45
CA SER A 286 -7.84 -2.14 -15.60
C SER A 286 -9.00 -3.12 -15.70
N ILE A 287 -10.15 -2.69 -15.19
CA ILE A 287 -11.45 -3.36 -15.27
C ILE A 287 -12.41 -2.33 -15.87
N GLY A 288 -12.57 -2.38 -17.18
CA GLY A 288 -13.24 -1.31 -17.90
C GLY A 288 -12.54 0.04 -17.67
N ASP A 289 -13.29 1.03 -17.21
CA ASP A 289 -12.82 2.41 -16.98
C ASP A 289 -12.15 2.64 -15.61
N ILE A 290 -11.92 1.57 -14.85
CA ILE A 290 -11.23 1.63 -13.55
C ILE A 290 -9.82 1.06 -13.70
N ALA A 291 -8.80 1.82 -13.30
CA ALA A 291 -7.41 1.39 -13.38
C ALA A 291 -6.70 1.38 -12.02
N PHE A 292 -5.78 0.44 -11.86
CA PHE A 292 -4.89 0.30 -10.70
C PHE A 292 -3.44 0.24 -11.16
N LEU A 293 -2.63 1.17 -10.67
CA LEU A 293 -1.18 1.16 -10.83
C LEU A 293 -0.53 0.61 -9.55
N PHE A 294 0.22 -0.47 -9.69
CA PHE A 294 0.92 -1.14 -8.58
C PHE A 294 2.40 -0.79 -8.59
N LEU A 295 2.88 -0.27 -7.46
CA LEU A 295 4.25 0.22 -7.27
C LEU A 295 4.96 -0.51 -6.12
N PRO A 296 6.26 -0.82 -6.26
CA PRO A 296 7.04 -1.50 -5.22
C PRO A 296 7.65 -0.53 -4.18
N PHE A 297 7.20 0.72 -4.15
CA PHE A 297 7.83 1.81 -3.40
C PHE A 297 6.97 2.37 -2.29
N GLU A 298 7.63 3.12 -1.39
CA GLU A 298 7.05 4.13 -0.54
C GLU A 298 7.14 5.49 -1.24
N VAL A 299 6.13 5.87 -2.01
CA VAL A 299 6.10 7.20 -2.64
C VAL A 299 5.33 8.21 -1.81
N LEU A 300 5.66 9.49 -1.98
CA LEU A 300 4.99 10.58 -1.29
C LEU A 300 3.54 10.73 -1.77
N TYR A 301 2.68 11.26 -0.90
CA TYR A 301 1.27 11.51 -1.23
C TYR A 301 1.10 12.35 -2.51
N SER A 302 1.89 13.43 -2.65
CA SER A 302 1.84 14.29 -3.83
C SER A 302 2.28 13.58 -5.13
N THR A 303 3.18 12.59 -5.05
CA THR A 303 3.54 11.76 -6.20
C THR A 303 2.36 10.87 -6.62
N GLY A 304 1.66 10.30 -5.64
CA GLY A 304 0.44 9.54 -5.90
C GLY A 304 -0.65 10.35 -6.61
N GLU A 305 -0.86 11.59 -6.18
CA GLU A 305 -1.80 12.51 -6.86
C GLU A 305 -1.38 12.75 -8.32
N THR A 306 -0.11 13.05 -8.58
CA THR A 306 0.40 13.24 -9.95
C THR A 306 0.21 12.00 -10.83
N LEU A 307 0.55 10.80 -10.32
CA LEU A 307 0.39 9.56 -11.07
C LEU A 307 -1.08 9.24 -11.35
N ARG A 308 -1.94 9.51 -10.38
CA ARG A 308 -3.38 9.35 -10.54
C ARG A 308 -3.95 10.31 -11.59
N GLU A 309 -3.55 11.57 -11.60
CA GLU A 309 -3.94 12.55 -12.62
C GLU A 309 -3.54 12.11 -14.03
N ILE A 310 -2.33 11.56 -14.20
CA ILE A 310 -1.88 10.98 -15.48
C ILE A 310 -2.83 9.85 -15.93
N MET A 311 -3.20 8.95 -15.04
CA MET A 311 -4.09 7.83 -15.37
C MET A 311 -5.52 8.30 -15.71
N LEU A 312 -6.00 9.34 -15.04
CA LEU A 312 -7.33 9.93 -15.29
C LEU A 312 -7.45 10.63 -16.65
N SER A 313 -6.35 10.77 -17.42
CA SER A 313 -6.43 11.25 -18.80
C SER A 313 -7.11 10.26 -19.77
N ILE A 314 -7.17 8.97 -19.41
CA ILE A 314 -7.79 7.91 -20.23
C ILE A 314 -8.76 7.01 -19.47
N PHE A 315 -8.71 6.97 -18.13
CA PHE A 315 -9.63 6.20 -17.30
C PHE A 315 -10.56 7.13 -16.54
N GLU A 316 -11.79 6.74 -16.32
CA GLU A 316 -12.74 7.53 -15.51
C GLU A 316 -12.40 7.45 -14.02
N HIS A 317 -11.78 6.33 -13.59
CA HIS A 317 -11.30 6.16 -12.23
C HIS A 317 -9.93 5.50 -12.19
N ALA A 318 -9.07 5.98 -11.28
CA ALA A 318 -7.70 5.48 -11.15
C ALA A 318 -7.25 5.44 -9.70
N GLU A 319 -6.49 4.39 -9.37
CA GLU A 319 -5.87 4.20 -8.04
C GLU A 319 -4.39 3.86 -8.17
N VAL A 320 -3.59 4.39 -7.25
CA VAL A 320 -2.17 4.04 -7.10
C VAL A 320 -2.01 3.24 -5.81
N VAL A 321 -1.53 2.00 -5.94
CA VAL A 321 -1.34 1.05 -4.84
C VAL A 321 0.15 0.81 -4.65
N CYS A 322 0.65 1.16 -3.49
CA CYS A 322 2.05 1.02 -3.10
C CYS A 322 2.36 -0.33 -2.45
N TYR A 323 3.63 -0.58 -2.12
CA TYR A 323 4.08 -1.81 -1.43
C TYR A 323 3.70 -3.10 -2.15
N SER A 324 3.68 -3.06 -3.49
CA SER A 324 3.21 -4.14 -4.35
C SER A 324 4.33 -4.75 -5.17
N LEU A 325 4.22 -6.05 -5.54
CA LEU A 325 5.16 -6.78 -6.40
C LEU A 325 6.55 -7.02 -5.79
N ALA A 326 7.10 -6.03 -5.11
CA ALA A 326 8.35 -6.04 -4.35
C ALA A 326 8.28 -4.96 -3.27
N TYR A 327 9.30 -4.89 -2.40
CA TYR A 327 9.50 -3.75 -1.51
C TYR A 327 10.88 -3.15 -1.78
N LEU A 328 10.89 -1.92 -2.30
CA LEU A 328 12.09 -1.23 -2.78
C LEU A 328 12.34 0.11 -2.06
N SER A 329 11.82 0.28 -0.83
CA SER A 329 12.00 1.48 -0.01
C SER A 329 11.41 2.75 -0.64
N TYR A 330 11.86 3.92 -0.19
CA TYR A 330 11.35 5.21 -0.63
C TYR A 330 11.78 5.58 -2.05
N LEU A 331 10.87 6.19 -2.81
CA LEU A 331 11.16 6.88 -4.06
C LEU A 331 10.62 8.31 -3.97
N THR A 332 11.50 9.30 -4.00
CA THR A 332 11.15 10.69 -3.70
C THR A 332 11.57 11.67 -4.79
N PRO A 333 10.80 12.73 -5.04
CA PRO A 333 11.20 13.80 -5.94
C PRO A 333 12.36 14.63 -5.34
N ARG A 334 13.12 15.31 -6.20
CA ARG A 334 14.22 16.21 -5.78
C ARG A 334 13.76 17.31 -4.80
N LYS A 335 12.52 17.80 -4.95
CA LYS A 335 11.92 18.81 -4.06
C LYS A 335 11.74 18.33 -2.62
N ALA A 336 11.80 17.03 -2.37
CA ALA A 336 11.74 16.44 -1.04
C ALA A 336 13.08 16.49 -0.29
N TYR A 337 14.14 17.07 -0.91
CA TYR A 337 15.43 17.25 -0.26
C TYR A 337 15.28 17.87 1.14
N GLY A 338 15.97 17.31 2.12
CA GLY A 338 15.89 17.70 3.52
C GLY A 338 14.85 16.93 4.35
N THR A 339 13.98 16.11 3.73
CA THR A 339 13.04 15.26 4.47
C THR A 339 13.65 13.91 4.85
N TYR A 340 13.05 13.24 5.85
CA TYR A 340 13.41 11.87 6.23
C TYR A 340 13.32 10.91 5.03
N GLU A 341 12.24 11.01 4.28
CA GLU A 341 11.93 10.18 3.12
C GLU A 341 12.99 10.31 2.02
N TYR A 342 13.49 11.52 1.80
CA TYR A 342 14.56 11.77 0.84
C TYR A 342 15.85 11.06 1.25
N TYR A 343 16.27 11.17 2.51
CA TYR A 343 17.48 10.52 3.00
C TYR A 343 17.34 8.99 3.12
N ALA A 344 16.14 8.49 3.36
CA ALA A 344 15.85 7.05 3.40
C ALA A 344 15.71 6.41 1.99
N SER A 345 15.58 7.24 0.95
CA SER A 345 15.50 6.76 -0.43
C SER A 345 16.87 6.32 -0.94
N PRO A 346 17.03 5.09 -1.47
CA PRO A 346 18.26 4.65 -2.11
C PRO A 346 18.41 5.19 -3.55
N TYR A 347 17.41 5.91 -4.05
CA TYR A 347 17.34 6.37 -5.44
C TYR A 347 17.73 7.84 -5.57
N SER A 348 18.37 8.19 -6.70
CA SER A 348 18.63 9.58 -7.04
C SER A 348 17.31 10.32 -7.33
N GLY A 349 17.33 11.67 -7.23
CA GLY A 349 16.15 12.47 -7.56
C GLY A 349 15.65 12.32 -9.01
N ALA A 350 16.51 11.85 -9.93
CA ALA A 350 16.12 11.54 -11.31
C ALA A 350 15.22 10.29 -11.40
N ALA A 351 15.30 9.36 -10.44
CA ALA A 351 14.49 8.15 -10.46
C ALA A 351 12.98 8.44 -10.35
N HIS A 352 12.60 9.46 -9.60
CA HIS A 352 11.21 9.91 -9.53
C HIS A 352 10.71 10.41 -10.88
N ASP A 353 11.49 11.24 -11.57
CA ASP A 353 11.09 11.80 -12.87
C ASP A 353 10.98 10.69 -13.92
N LEU A 354 11.85 9.67 -13.85
CA LEU A 354 11.77 8.48 -14.70
C LEU A 354 10.50 7.65 -14.41
N LEU A 355 10.09 7.51 -13.15
CA LEU A 355 8.83 6.84 -12.81
C LEU A 355 7.64 7.57 -13.43
N VAL A 356 7.56 8.89 -13.26
CA VAL A 356 6.47 9.71 -13.80
C VAL A 356 6.42 9.62 -15.33
N ALA A 357 7.57 9.77 -16.00
CA ALA A 357 7.66 9.63 -17.46
C ALA A 357 7.26 8.24 -17.95
N HIS A 358 7.70 7.18 -17.26
CA HIS A 358 7.35 5.82 -17.60
C HIS A 358 5.84 5.55 -17.49
N VAL A 359 5.19 6.04 -16.47
CA VAL A 359 3.73 5.93 -16.30
C VAL A 359 3.01 6.72 -17.39
N GLN A 360 3.48 7.94 -17.71
CA GLN A 360 2.92 8.71 -18.82
C GLN A 360 3.02 7.97 -20.16
N ASP A 361 4.16 7.32 -20.45
CA ASP A 361 4.35 6.52 -21.65
C ASP A 361 3.43 5.29 -21.70
N LEU A 362 3.23 4.63 -20.55
CA LEU A 362 2.29 3.51 -20.42
C LEU A 362 0.86 3.92 -20.75
N ILE A 363 0.44 5.07 -20.27
CA ILE A 363 -0.90 5.62 -20.48
C ILE A 363 -1.07 6.07 -21.93
N ASN A 364 -0.12 6.80 -22.50
CA ASN A 364 -0.17 7.27 -23.89
C ASN A 364 -0.30 6.10 -24.90
N LYS A 365 0.46 5.01 -24.72
CA LYS A 365 0.39 3.82 -25.57
C LYS A 365 -0.96 3.09 -25.53
N ARG A 366 -1.76 3.31 -24.51
CA ARG A 366 -3.13 2.76 -24.41
C ARG A 366 -4.18 3.68 -25.05
N GLY A 367 -3.92 4.98 -25.07
CA GLY A 367 -4.80 5.99 -25.68
C GLY A 367 -4.69 6.09 -27.21
N ASP A 368 -3.62 5.55 -27.83
CA ASP A 368 -3.50 5.52 -29.28
C ASP A 368 -4.36 4.38 -29.85
N PRO A 369 -5.38 4.68 -30.66
CA PRO A 369 -6.13 3.65 -31.37
C PRO A 369 -5.20 2.98 -32.39
N THR A 370 -4.87 1.71 -32.16
CA THR A 370 -4.18 0.85 -33.15
C THR A 370 -5.09 0.52 -34.32
#